data_e55cb343d68e19fe5c747b3a96d5a77e
#
_entry.id   e55cb343d68e19fe5c747b3a96d5a77e
#
_cell.length_a   1.000
_cell.length_b   1.000
_cell.length_c   1.000
_cell.angle_alpha   90.00
_cell.angle_beta   90.00
_cell.angle_gamma   90.00
#
_symmetry.space_group_name_H-M   'P 1'
#
loop_
_entity.id
_entity.type
_entity.pdbx_description
1 polymer ?
#
loop_
_entity_poly.entity_id
_entity_poly.type
_entity_poly.pdbx_seq_one_letter_code
_entity_poly.pdbx_strand_id
1 'polypeptide(L)'
;PKQGGSTITQQVVKNSLLVGDKTVTRKIKEIALSLKLENVISKDQILSMYLNENPYGGTIYGVEEASQTFFATTSSSVSLAQAAYLASLPQAPSRLSPYGKNRDLLDKRKNLVLKEMLKDKKITQEEHNIAINEKVEFLPQSNSSIRAPHFVMFIKDYLEKKYGADVIEQGGLKVTTTLNYELQVTAEAIARQHADINEKSFNGSNDAFVAIDPKTGGILTMVGSRDYFDTKIDGQFNVTTARRQPGST
;
A
#
# COMPACT_ATOMS: atom_id res chain seq x y z
N PRO A 1 -9.92 -14.87 19.47
CA PRO A 1 -10.32 -14.01 18.35
C PRO A 1 -11.26 -14.80 17.46
N LYS A 2 -12.51 -14.33 17.27
CA LYS A 2 -13.45 -14.98 16.34
C LYS A 2 -12.89 -14.81 14.92
N GLN A 3 -12.44 -15.88 14.31
CA GLN A 3 -12.11 -15.90 12.88
C GLN A 3 -13.43 -15.80 12.11
N GLY A 4 -13.59 -14.74 11.32
CA GLY A 4 -14.74 -14.61 10.43
C GLY A 4 -14.54 -15.49 9.19
N GLY A 5 -15.48 -16.40 8.91
CA GLY A 5 -15.48 -17.27 7.74
C GLY A 5 -16.17 -16.61 6.53
N SER A 6 -15.68 -15.46 6.04
CA SER A 6 -16.20 -14.88 4.80
C SER A 6 -15.59 -15.58 3.58
N THR A 7 -16.44 -15.89 2.58
CA THR A 7 -15.97 -16.46 1.29
C THR A 7 -15.22 -15.42 0.46
N ILE A 8 -14.48 -15.87 -0.56
CA ILE A 8 -13.82 -14.97 -1.53
C ILE A 8 -14.86 -14.03 -2.16
N THR A 9 -16.02 -14.53 -2.58
CA THR A 9 -17.11 -13.73 -3.14
C THR A 9 -17.58 -12.63 -2.17
N GLN A 10 -17.72 -12.98 -0.88
CA GLN A 10 -18.08 -11.99 0.15
C GLN A 10 -16.99 -10.94 0.34
N GLN A 11 -15.73 -11.32 0.20
CA GLN A 11 -14.62 -10.36 0.28
C GLN A 11 -14.58 -9.42 -0.92
N VAL A 12 -14.82 -9.93 -2.13
CA VAL A 12 -14.96 -9.09 -3.35
C VAL A 12 -16.09 -8.09 -3.16
N VAL A 13 -17.28 -8.55 -2.81
CA VAL A 13 -18.45 -7.68 -2.57
C VAL A 13 -18.16 -6.63 -1.50
N LYS A 14 -17.52 -7.04 -0.41
CA LYS A 14 -17.16 -6.13 0.68
C LYS A 14 -16.17 -5.07 0.20
N ASN A 15 -15.16 -5.43 -0.58
CA ASN A 15 -14.09 -4.53 -0.97
C ASN A 15 -14.49 -3.60 -2.12
N SER A 16 -15.39 -4.07 -3.04
CA SER A 16 -15.75 -3.34 -4.25
C SER A 16 -17.10 -2.62 -4.18
N LEU A 17 -18.05 -3.09 -3.37
CA LEU A 17 -19.44 -2.61 -3.41
C LEU A 17 -19.97 -2.06 -2.08
N LEU A 18 -19.32 -2.33 -0.96
CA LEU A 18 -19.84 -1.96 0.35
C LEU A 18 -18.90 -1.01 1.08
N VAL A 19 -19.36 0.22 1.24
CA VAL A 19 -18.72 1.30 1.99
C VAL A 19 -19.32 1.36 3.41
N GLY A 20 -18.52 1.70 4.43
CA GLY A 20 -18.97 2.06 5.77
C GLY A 20 -18.82 1.00 6.85
N ASP A 21 -19.36 1.30 8.03
CA ASP A 21 -19.14 0.61 9.29
C ASP A 21 -19.51 -0.88 9.32
N LYS A 22 -18.84 -1.63 10.19
CA LYS A 22 -19.07 -3.07 10.41
C LYS A 22 -20.40 -3.31 11.16
N THR A 23 -21.52 -3.19 10.46
CA THR A 23 -22.86 -3.42 11.00
C THR A 23 -23.41 -4.78 10.58
N VAL A 24 -24.39 -5.30 11.34
CA VAL A 24 -25.12 -6.54 10.99
C VAL A 24 -25.86 -6.35 9.66
N THR A 25 -26.46 -5.19 9.46
CA THR A 25 -27.17 -4.85 8.20
C THR A 25 -26.24 -4.91 6.99
N ARG A 26 -25.00 -4.39 7.11
CA ARG A 26 -23.98 -4.50 6.06
C ARG A 26 -23.63 -5.96 5.78
N LYS A 27 -23.52 -6.82 6.82
CA LYS A 27 -23.22 -8.25 6.62
C LYS A 27 -24.33 -8.98 5.90
N ILE A 28 -25.60 -8.64 6.16
CA ILE A 28 -26.75 -9.19 5.43
C ILE A 28 -26.68 -8.75 3.94
N LYS A 29 -26.44 -7.48 3.66
CA LYS A 29 -26.26 -6.99 2.28
C LYS A 29 -25.09 -7.68 1.57
N GLU A 30 -23.95 -7.88 2.25
CA GLU A 30 -22.80 -8.60 1.74
C GLU A 30 -23.17 -10.02 1.29
N ILE A 31 -23.90 -10.77 2.13
CA ILE A 31 -24.34 -12.13 1.79
C ILE A 31 -25.30 -12.11 0.58
N ALA A 32 -26.31 -11.25 0.59
CA ALA A 32 -27.30 -11.16 -0.50
C ALA A 32 -26.65 -10.78 -1.83
N LEU A 33 -25.75 -9.79 -1.82
CA LEU A 33 -25.01 -9.37 -3.02
C LEU A 33 -24.04 -10.46 -3.50
N SER A 34 -23.42 -11.21 -2.58
CA SER A 34 -22.53 -12.31 -2.96
C SER A 34 -23.26 -13.43 -3.69
N LEU A 35 -24.44 -13.82 -3.20
CA LEU A 35 -25.29 -14.79 -3.89
C LEU A 35 -25.73 -14.30 -5.26
N LYS A 36 -26.08 -13.02 -5.39
CA LYS A 36 -26.44 -12.41 -6.67
C LYS A 36 -25.25 -12.39 -7.62
N LEU A 37 -24.05 -12.05 -7.13
CA LEU A 37 -22.83 -12.01 -7.93
C LEU A 37 -22.48 -13.39 -8.50
N GLU A 38 -22.56 -14.46 -7.68
CA GLU A 38 -22.31 -15.84 -8.11
C GLU A 38 -23.30 -16.36 -9.17
N ASN A 39 -24.48 -15.74 -9.29
CA ASN A 39 -25.45 -16.05 -10.35
C ASN A 39 -25.18 -15.30 -11.66
N VAL A 40 -24.36 -14.24 -11.63
CA VAL A 40 -24.15 -13.34 -12.79
C VAL A 40 -22.79 -13.56 -13.43
N ILE A 41 -21.77 -13.85 -12.65
CA ILE A 41 -20.39 -14.07 -13.13
C ILE A 41 -19.80 -15.39 -12.65
N SER A 42 -18.85 -15.91 -13.41
CA SER A 42 -18.20 -17.18 -13.11
C SER A 42 -17.26 -17.08 -11.88
N LYS A 43 -16.95 -18.23 -11.28
CA LYS A 43 -15.99 -18.29 -10.17
C LYS A 43 -14.60 -17.80 -10.56
N ASP A 44 -14.18 -18.03 -11.80
CA ASP A 44 -12.88 -17.55 -12.30
C ASP A 44 -12.87 -16.04 -12.42
N GLN A 45 -13.97 -15.43 -12.84
CA GLN A 45 -14.12 -13.97 -12.84
C GLN A 45 -14.11 -13.40 -11.44
N ILE A 46 -14.81 -14.04 -10.48
CA ILE A 46 -14.77 -13.63 -9.06
C ILE A 46 -13.34 -13.73 -8.51
N LEU A 47 -12.62 -14.80 -8.82
CA LEU A 47 -11.24 -14.99 -8.39
C LEU A 47 -10.32 -13.92 -9.01
N SER A 48 -10.51 -13.62 -10.28
CA SER A 48 -9.77 -12.55 -10.96
C SER A 48 -10.00 -11.20 -10.30
N MET A 49 -11.25 -10.84 -10.00
CA MET A 49 -11.57 -9.61 -9.27
C MET A 49 -10.90 -9.61 -7.88
N TYR A 50 -11.00 -10.73 -7.15
CA TYR A 50 -10.37 -10.87 -5.84
C TYR A 50 -8.87 -10.61 -5.89
N LEU A 51 -8.16 -11.24 -6.83
CA LEU A 51 -6.72 -11.11 -6.96
C LEU A 51 -6.28 -9.70 -7.37
N ASN A 52 -7.09 -9.00 -8.18
CA ASN A 52 -6.76 -7.66 -8.66
C ASN A 52 -7.13 -6.53 -7.69
N GLU A 53 -8.08 -6.75 -6.78
CA GLU A 53 -8.59 -5.68 -5.90
C GLU A 53 -8.13 -5.81 -4.45
N ASN A 54 -7.56 -6.95 -4.06
CA ASN A 54 -7.09 -7.11 -2.68
C ASN A 54 -5.89 -6.22 -2.36
N PRO A 55 -5.84 -5.67 -1.14
CA PRO A 55 -4.65 -5.02 -0.63
C PRO A 55 -3.58 -6.06 -0.22
N TYR A 56 -2.34 -5.82 -0.62
CA TYR A 56 -1.17 -6.62 -0.25
C TYR A 56 -0.25 -5.91 0.75
N GLY A 57 -0.62 -4.72 1.18
CA GLY A 57 0.08 -3.90 2.18
C GLY A 57 0.45 -2.51 1.65
N GLY A 58 0.36 -1.50 2.51
CA GLY A 58 0.59 -0.12 2.11
C GLY A 58 -0.34 0.31 0.98
N THR A 59 0.22 0.78 -0.12
CA THR A 59 -0.49 1.21 -1.33
C THR A 59 -0.53 0.14 -2.42
N ILE A 60 -0.11 -1.10 -2.13
CA ILE A 60 -0.02 -2.18 -3.11
C ILE A 60 -1.38 -2.87 -3.21
N TYR A 61 -2.01 -2.77 -4.36
CA TYR A 61 -3.28 -3.41 -4.70
C TYR A 61 -3.11 -4.29 -5.93
N GLY A 62 -3.70 -5.48 -5.88
CA GLY A 62 -3.62 -6.45 -6.95
C GLY A 62 -2.35 -7.31 -6.93
N VAL A 63 -2.53 -8.57 -7.35
CA VAL A 63 -1.48 -9.59 -7.30
C VAL A 63 -0.30 -9.28 -8.23
N GLU A 64 -0.54 -8.64 -9.37
CA GLU A 64 0.50 -8.28 -10.32
C GLU A 64 1.43 -7.21 -9.73
N GLU A 65 0.86 -6.12 -9.19
CA GLU A 65 1.64 -5.07 -8.52
C GLU A 65 2.41 -5.63 -7.32
N ALA A 66 1.78 -6.52 -6.55
CA ALA A 66 2.43 -7.18 -5.42
C ALA A 66 3.61 -8.06 -5.87
N SER A 67 3.45 -8.82 -6.97
CA SER A 67 4.51 -9.67 -7.52
C SER A 67 5.71 -8.85 -7.99
N GLN A 68 5.43 -7.76 -8.68
CA GLN A 68 6.47 -6.83 -9.15
C GLN A 68 7.18 -6.13 -8.01
N THR A 69 6.42 -5.62 -7.03
CA THR A 69 6.97 -4.88 -5.89
C THR A 69 7.80 -5.78 -4.97
N PHE A 70 7.32 -6.99 -4.70
CA PHE A 70 8.01 -7.87 -3.74
C PHE A 70 9.11 -8.71 -4.36
N PHE A 71 9.00 -9.07 -5.64
CA PHE A 71 9.86 -10.09 -6.25
C PHE A 71 10.47 -9.69 -7.60
N ALA A 72 10.15 -8.51 -8.15
CA ALA A 72 10.54 -8.07 -9.51
C ALA A 72 10.12 -9.05 -10.61
N THR A 73 8.98 -9.71 -10.46
CA THR A 73 8.46 -10.68 -11.43
C THR A 73 6.97 -10.49 -11.67
N THR A 74 6.47 -11.05 -12.76
CA THR A 74 5.03 -11.04 -13.05
C THR A 74 4.30 -12.08 -12.20
N SER A 75 3.01 -11.88 -11.96
CA SER A 75 2.18 -12.83 -11.22
C SER A 75 2.10 -14.22 -11.87
N SER A 76 2.32 -14.30 -13.17
CA SER A 76 2.39 -15.58 -13.92
C SER A 76 3.71 -16.32 -13.77
N SER A 77 4.75 -15.66 -13.25
CA SER A 77 6.11 -16.21 -13.16
C SER A 77 6.61 -16.41 -11.73
N VAL A 78 5.74 -16.17 -10.74
CA VAL A 78 6.09 -16.40 -9.32
C VAL A 78 6.29 -17.88 -9.03
N SER A 79 7.25 -18.20 -8.16
CA SER A 79 7.42 -19.55 -7.63
C SER A 79 6.24 -19.94 -6.73
N LEU A 80 6.11 -21.24 -6.42
CA LEU A 80 5.07 -21.74 -5.50
C LEU A 80 5.22 -21.11 -4.09
N ALA A 81 6.44 -20.91 -3.61
CA ALA A 81 6.69 -20.26 -2.33
C ALA A 81 6.31 -18.78 -2.38
N GLN A 82 6.65 -18.06 -3.46
CA GLN A 82 6.24 -16.67 -3.66
C GLN A 82 4.72 -16.52 -3.73
N ALA A 83 4.04 -17.40 -4.48
CA ALA A 83 2.58 -17.43 -4.54
C ALA A 83 1.94 -17.67 -3.16
N ALA A 84 2.51 -18.56 -2.33
CA ALA A 84 2.04 -18.82 -0.98
C ALA A 84 2.25 -17.61 -0.05
N TYR A 85 3.31 -16.83 -0.24
CA TYR A 85 3.48 -15.54 0.46
C TYR A 85 2.42 -14.53 0.04
N LEU A 86 2.18 -14.37 -1.27
CA LEU A 86 1.13 -13.48 -1.77
C LEU A 86 -0.24 -13.89 -1.22
N ALA A 87 -0.59 -15.16 -1.24
CA ALA A 87 -1.84 -15.67 -0.68
C ALA A 87 -1.98 -15.44 0.84
N SER A 88 -0.87 -15.25 1.54
CA SER A 88 -0.86 -15.00 2.98
C SER A 88 -1.21 -13.57 3.37
N LEU A 89 -0.85 -12.58 2.53
CA LEU A 89 -0.92 -11.15 2.83
C LEU A 89 -2.35 -10.60 2.99
N PRO A 90 -3.35 -10.94 2.13
CA PRO A 90 -4.69 -10.34 2.20
C PRO A 90 -5.42 -10.56 3.53
N GLN A 91 -5.03 -11.54 4.33
CA GLN A 91 -5.63 -11.78 5.64
C GLN A 91 -5.39 -10.63 6.62
N ALA A 92 -4.19 -10.06 6.61
CA ALA A 92 -3.78 -8.96 7.49
C ALA A 92 -2.57 -8.22 6.90
N PRO A 93 -2.75 -7.44 5.81
CA PRO A 93 -1.65 -6.90 4.99
C PRO A 93 -0.63 -6.09 5.79
N SER A 94 -1.08 -5.23 6.69
CA SER A 94 -0.18 -4.43 7.53
C SER A 94 0.56 -5.28 8.57
N ARG A 95 -0.11 -6.28 9.17
CA ARG A 95 0.49 -7.13 10.22
C ARG A 95 1.48 -8.14 9.65
N LEU A 96 1.18 -8.67 8.47
CA LEU A 96 1.97 -9.69 7.77
C LEU A 96 2.90 -9.07 6.72
N SER A 97 3.10 -7.75 6.73
CA SER A 97 4.01 -7.08 5.81
C SER A 97 5.41 -7.73 5.85
N PRO A 98 6.02 -8.02 4.68
CA PRO A 98 7.38 -8.58 4.63
C PRO A 98 8.44 -7.63 5.18
N TYR A 99 8.11 -6.35 5.29
CA TYR A 99 8.97 -5.27 5.80
C TYR A 99 8.74 -4.96 7.28
N GLY A 100 7.73 -5.60 7.89
CA GLY A 100 7.37 -5.38 9.29
C GLY A 100 8.16 -6.25 10.27
N LYS A 101 7.91 -6.01 11.57
CA LYS A 101 8.54 -6.75 12.67
C LYS A 101 8.04 -8.20 12.83
N ASN A 102 7.02 -8.61 12.06
CA ASN A 102 6.34 -9.90 12.21
C ASN A 102 6.66 -10.87 11.06
N ARG A 103 7.89 -10.86 10.56
CA ARG A 103 8.30 -11.72 9.45
C ARG A 103 8.07 -13.20 9.74
N ASP A 104 8.33 -13.65 10.93
CA ASP A 104 8.09 -15.00 11.40
C ASP A 104 6.60 -15.42 11.33
N LEU A 105 5.68 -14.48 11.53
CA LEU A 105 4.24 -14.75 11.37
C LEU A 105 3.86 -14.91 9.90
N LEU A 106 4.48 -14.13 9.01
CA LEU A 106 4.29 -14.29 7.57
C LEU A 106 4.82 -15.64 7.09
N ASP A 107 6.00 -16.06 7.53
CA ASP A 107 6.59 -17.36 7.20
C ASP A 107 5.74 -18.53 7.70
N LYS A 108 5.24 -18.46 8.93
CA LYS A 108 4.27 -19.42 9.47
C LYS A 108 3.00 -19.49 8.64
N ARG A 109 2.50 -18.35 8.18
CA ARG A 109 1.29 -18.29 7.35
C ARG A 109 1.53 -18.87 5.96
N LYS A 110 2.66 -18.57 5.31
CA LYS A 110 3.09 -19.21 4.06
C LYS A 110 3.11 -20.74 4.20
N ASN A 111 3.74 -21.25 5.26
CA ASN A 111 3.81 -22.68 5.51
C ASN A 111 2.43 -23.32 5.75
N LEU A 112 1.50 -22.59 6.39
CA LEU A 112 0.12 -23.07 6.53
C LEU A 112 -0.59 -23.13 5.18
N VAL A 113 -0.41 -22.12 4.31
CA VAL A 113 -0.98 -22.13 2.95
C VAL A 113 -0.49 -23.36 2.17
N LEU A 114 0.82 -23.60 2.13
CA LEU A 114 1.41 -24.77 1.46
C LEU A 114 0.89 -26.08 2.04
N LYS A 115 0.75 -26.18 3.36
CA LYS A 115 0.20 -27.36 4.02
C LYS A 115 -1.25 -27.64 3.62
N GLU A 116 -2.10 -26.62 3.56
CA GLU A 116 -3.49 -26.78 3.12
C GLU A 116 -3.55 -27.14 1.61
N MET A 117 -2.69 -26.57 0.75
CA MET A 117 -2.59 -26.96 -0.65
C MET A 117 -2.22 -28.42 -0.82
N LEU A 118 -1.27 -28.93 -0.03
CA LEU A 118 -0.90 -30.36 -0.03
C LEU A 118 -2.07 -31.25 0.43
N LYS A 119 -2.73 -30.88 1.55
CA LYS A 119 -3.90 -31.59 2.08
C LYS A 119 -5.03 -31.67 1.05
N ASP A 120 -5.26 -30.58 0.32
CA ASP A 120 -6.28 -30.51 -0.74
C ASP A 120 -5.80 -31.07 -2.08
N LYS A 121 -4.63 -31.74 -2.10
CA LYS A 121 -4.02 -32.39 -3.28
C LYS A 121 -3.84 -31.44 -4.47
N LYS A 122 -3.61 -30.15 -4.19
CA LYS A 122 -3.31 -29.12 -5.22
C LYS A 122 -1.83 -29.10 -5.59
N ILE A 123 -0.99 -29.61 -4.70
CA ILE A 123 0.46 -29.82 -4.92
C ILE A 123 0.86 -31.20 -4.42
N THR A 124 1.96 -31.72 -4.95
CA THR A 124 2.57 -32.95 -4.49
C THR A 124 3.40 -32.74 -3.24
N GLN A 125 3.78 -33.84 -2.57
CA GLN A 125 4.68 -33.78 -1.41
C GLN A 125 6.05 -33.22 -1.78
N GLU A 126 6.52 -33.49 -2.98
CA GLU A 126 7.81 -32.99 -3.50
C GLU A 126 7.76 -31.47 -3.69
N GLU A 127 6.74 -30.96 -4.39
CA GLU A 127 6.52 -29.51 -4.57
C GLU A 127 6.38 -28.78 -3.23
N HIS A 128 5.66 -29.37 -2.27
CA HIS A 128 5.55 -28.83 -0.92
C HIS A 128 6.92 -28.70 -0.25
N ASN A 129 7.75 -29.78 -0.32
CA ASN A 129 9.06 -29.81 0.30
C ASN A 129 10.03 -28.79 -0.34
N ILE A 130 9.96 -28.62 -1.65
CA ILE A 130 10.73 -27.59 -2.36
C ILE A 130 10.29 -26.21 -1.91
N ALA A 131 8.99 -25.90 -1.95
CA ALA A 131 8.46 -24.58 -1.66
C ALA A 131 8.61 -24.16 -0.17
N ILE A 132 8.56 -25.11 0.77
CA ILE A 132 8.73 -24.80 2.19
C ILE A 132 10.18 -24.43 2.50
N ASN A 133 11.14 -25.03 1.80
CA ASN A 133 12.58 -24.80 1.98
C ASN A 133 13.15 -23.70 1.06
N GLU A 134 12.37 -23.23 0.09
CA GLU A 134 12.77 -22.15 -0.81
C GLU A 134 13.02 -20.87 -0.02
N LYS A 135 14.25 -20.33 -0.13
CA LYS A 135 14.61 -19.04 0.46
C LYS A 135 14.15 -17.92 -0.46
N VAL A 136 12.98 -17.37 -0.16
CA VAL A 136 12.42 -16.24 -0.90
C VAL A 136 12.99 -14.93 -0.36
N GLU A 137 13.67 -14.19 -1.22
CA GLU A 137 14.14 -12.85 -0.94
C GLU A 137 13.08 -11.84 -1.42
N PHE A 138 12.68 -10.95 -0.51
CA PHE A 138 11.86 -9.81 -0.85
C PHE A 138 12.76 -8.66 -1.28
N LEU A 139 12.39 -8.00 -2.36
CA LEU A 139 13.07 -6.75 -2.72
C LEU A 139 13.04 -5.77 -1.55
N PRO A 140 14.07 -4.94 -1.40
CA PRO A 140 14.01 -3.85 -0.43
C PRO A 140 12.73 -3.06 -0.61
N GLN A 141 12.09 -2.68 0.51
CA GLN A 141 10.94 -1.79 0.42
C GLN A 141 11.37 -0.56 -0.39
N SER A 142 10.90 -0.48 -1.62
CA SER A 142 11.15 0.72 -2.41
C SER A 142 10.34 1.83 -1.75
N ASN A 143 11.03 2.79 -1.18
CA ASN A 143 10.45 4.01 -0.66
C ASN A 143 9.80 4.84 -1.79
N SER A 144 9.90 4.37 -3.04
CA SER A 144 9.48 5.05 -4.26
C SER A 144 8.05 4.72 -4.73
N SER A 145 7.27 3.93 -4.00
CA SER A 145 5.89 3.59 -4.42
C SER A 145 4.94 4.80 -4.38
N ILE A 146 5.24 5.83 -3.58
CA ILE A 146 4.49 7.08 -3.57
C ILE A 146 5.37 8.18 -4.16
N ARG A 147 5.00 8.67 -5.34
CA ARG A 147 5.63 9.84 -5.94
C ARG A 147 5.18 11.09 -5.20
N ALA A 148 6.09 12.03 -4.93
CA ALA A 148 5.80 13.24 -4.18
C ALA A 148 5.07 12.99 -2.83
N PRO A 149 5.60 12.16 -1.92
CA PRO A 149 4.84 11.63 -0.79
C PRO A 149 4.30 12.72 0.13
N HIS A 150 5.04 13.78 0.41
CA HIS A 150 4.55 14.91 1.21
C HIS A 150 3.34 15.60 0.58
N PHE A 151 3.36 15.80 -0.73
CA PHE A 151 2.24 16.40 -1.44
C PHE A 151 1.03 15.47 -1.44
N VAL A 152 1.23 14.19 -1.70
CA VAL A 152 0.15 13.20 -1.71
C VAL A 152 -0.52 13.12 -0.34
N MET A 153 0.25 13.07 0.75
CA MET A 153 -0.30 13.04 2.10
C MET A 153 -1.00 14.36 2.46
N PHE A 154 -0.45 15.50 2.04
CA PHE A 154 -1.10 16.81 2.22
C PHE A 154 -2.48 16.86 1.53
N ILE A 155 -2.57 16.37 0.29
CA ILE A 155 -3.83 16.31 -0.45
C ILE A 155 -4.80 15.29 0.18
N LYS A 156 -4.30 14.14 0.61
CA LYS A 156 -5.10 13.13 1.32
C LYS A 156 -5.74 13.72 2.56
N ASP A 157 -4.95 14.35 3.44
CA ASP A 157 -5.44 15.00 4.65
C ASP A 157 -6.49 16.09 4.36
N TYR A 158 -6.25 16.90 3.32
CA TYR A 158 -7.20 17.91 2.88
C TYR A 158 -8.54 17.29 2.45
N LEU A 159 -8.49 16.23 1.67
CA LEU A 159 -9.67 15.55 1.15
C LEU A 159 -10.42 14.81 2.26
N GLU A 160 -9.72 14.14 3.18
CA GLU A 160 -10.33 13.48 4.33
C GLU A 160 -11.08 14.47 5.23
N LYS A 161 -10.51 15.65 5.48
CA LYS A 161 -11.17 16.73 6.23
C LYS A 161 -12.40 17.27 5.53
N LYS A 162 -12.40 17.28 4.19
CA LYS A 162 -13.47 17.86 3.37
C LYS A 162 -14.61 16.89 3.08
N TYR A 163 -14.29 15.62 2.84
CA TYR A 163 -15.25 14.62 2.35
C TYR A 163 -15.43 13.42 3.30
N GLY A 164 -14.61 13.30 4.32
CA GLY A 164 -14.57 12.14 5.22
C GLY A 164 -13.62 11.05 4.75
N ALA A 165 -13.02 10.33 5.69
CA ALA A 165 -12.03 9.27 5.43
C ALA A 165 -12.61 8.12 4.60
N ASP A 166 -13.85 7.69 4.90
CA ASP A 166 -14.52 6.59 4.20
C ASP A 166 -14.68 6.86 2.69
N VAL A 167 -14.97 8.12 2.31
CA VAL A 167 -15.10 8.52 0.90
C VAL A 167 -13.76 8.44 0.18
N ILE A 168 -12.67 8.78 0.88
CA ILE A 168 -11.32 8.75 0.30
C ILE A 168 -10.80 7.32 0.17
N GLU A 169 -11.05 6.47 1.16
CA GLU A 169 -10.55 5.09 1.17
C GLU A 169 -11.33 4.15 0.25
N GLN A 170 -12.61 4.40 0.05
CA GLN A 170 -13.52 3.46 -0.61
C GLN A 170 -14.22 4.05 -1.85
N GLY A 171 -14.09 5.36 -2.07
CA GLY A 171 -14.83 6.05 -3.12
C GLY A 171 -14.27 5.92 -4.54
N GLY A 172 -13.11 5.29 -4.73
CA GLY A 172 -12.48 5.14 -6.04
C GLY A 172 -12.20 6.48 -6.75
N LEU A 173 -11.89 7.53 -6.00
CA LEU A 173 -11.77 8.89 -6.51
C LEU A 173 -10.52 9.06 -7.38
N LYS A 174 -10.67 9.70 -8.53
CA LYS A 174 -9.58 10.22 -9.33
C LYS A 174 -9.36 11.69 -8.98
N VAL A 175 -8.23 11.98 -8.34
CA VAL A 175 -7.86 13.34 -7.91
C VAL A 175 -6.85 13.93 -8.90
N THR A 176 -7.22 15.02 -9.58
CA THR A 176 -6.30 15.80 -10.42
C THR A 176 -5.80 17.01 -9.64
N THR A 177 -4.50 17.25 -9.65
CA THR A 177 -3.84 18.30 -8.88
C THR A 177 -3.05 19.23 -9.77
N THR A 178 -2.52 20.32 -9.20
CA THR A 178 -1.65 21.28 -9.87
C THR A 178 -0.16 20.91 -9.84
N LEU A 179 0.20 19.76 -9.22
CA LEU A 179 1.58 19.32 -9.10
C LEU A 179 2.24 19.17 -10.47
N ASN A 180 3.40 19.79 -10.66
CA ASN A 180 4.26 19.53 -11.79
C ASN A 180 5.31 18.50 -11.41
N TYR A 181 5.16 17.27 -11.95
CA TYR A 181 6.00 16.15 -11.53
C TYR A 181 7.49 16.33 -11.88
N GLU A 182 7.83 16.96 -12.99
CA GLU A 182 9.23 17.21 -13.38
C GLU A 182 9.88 18.20 -12.41
N LEU A 183 9.17 19.28 -12.07
CA LEU A 183 9.63 20.23 -11.06
C LEU A 183 9.76 19.58 -9.69
N GLN A 184 8.83 18.69 -9.32
CA GLN A 184 8.85 17.97 -8.05
C GLN A 184 10.10 17.10 -7.93
N VAL A 185 10.42 16.29 -8.94
CA VAL A 185 11.64 15.44 -8.96
C VAL A 185 12.91 16.29 -8.83
N THR A 186 12.95 17.41 -9.55
CA THR A 186 14.08 18.35 -9.49
C THR A 186 14.21 18.95 -8.08
N ALA A 187 13.09 19.39 -7.49
CA ALA A 187 13.06 19.96 -6.14
C ALA A 187 13.47 18.94 -5.07
N GLU A 188 13.04 17.70 -5.18
CA GLU A 188 13.46 16.62 -4.26
C GLU A 188 14.96 16.35 -4.33
N ALA A 189 15.54 16.32 -5.53
CA ALA A 189 16.96 16.13 -5.72
C ALA A 189 17.78 17.29 -5.12
N ILE A 190 17.36 18.53 -5.35
CA ILE A 190 18.01 19.75 -4.83
C ILE A 190 17.91 19.77 -3.29
N ALA A 191 16.71 19.53 -2.72
CA ALA A 191 16.51 19.51 -1.27
C ALA A 191 17.41 18.47 -0.59
N ARG A 192 17.51 17.26 -1.15
CA ARG A 192 18.40 16.22 -0.63
C ARG A 192 19.87 16.65 -0.68
N GLN A 193 20.32 17.20 -1.80
CA GLN A 193 21.71 17.67 -1.95
C GLN A 193 22.05 18.79 -0.95
N HIS A 194 21.15 19.75 -0.77
CA HIS A 194 21.35 20.86 0.17
C HIS A 194 21.30 20.40 1.62
N ALA A 195 20.40 19.47 1.96
CA ALA A 195 20.35 18.90 3.29
C ALA A 195 21.66 18.22 3.70
N ASP A 196 22.30 17.48 2.78
CA ASP A 196 23.61 16.85 3.02
C ASP A 196 24.73 17.87 3.26
N ILE A 197 24.68 19.02 2.56
CA ILE A 197 25.62 20.13 2.75
C ILE A 197 25.38 20.81 4.10
N ASN A 198 24.12 21.10 4.42
CA ASN A 198 23.70 21.76 5.64
C ASN A 198 23.97 20.91 6.90
N GLU A 199 23.80 19.61 6.81
CA GLU A 199 24.14 18.69 7.91
C GLU A 199 25.63 18.75 8.25
N LYS A 200 26.51 18.77 7.24
CA LYS A 200 27.96 18.85 7.44
C LYS A 200 28.44 20.21 7.92
N SER A 201 27.85 21.30 7.41
CA SER A 201 28.37 22.65 7.63
C SER A 201 27.70 23.35 8.82
N PHE A 202 26.45 23.04 9.13
CA PHE A 202 25.62 23.78 10.06
C PHE A 202 24.84 22.89 11.04
N ASN A 203 25.08 21.58 11.01
CA ASN A 203 24.33 20.58 11.77
C ASN A 203 22.79 20.65 11.54
N GLY A 204 22.41 21.10 10.31
CA GLY A 204 21.02 21.14 9.85
C GLY A 204 20.63 19.83 9.19
N SER A 205 19.79 19.04 9.82
CA SER A 205 19.50 17.66 9.40
C SER A 205 18.40 17.57 8.32
N ASN A 206 17.70 18.66 8.00
CA ASN A 206 16.53 18.59 7.13
C ASN A 206 16.36 19.87 6.30
N ASP A 207 15.76 19.72 5.12
CA ASP A 207 15.40 20.80 4.20
C ASP A 207 13.97 20.63 3.68
N ALA A 208 13.30 21.75 3.37
CA ALA A 208 11.96 21.74 2.81
C ALA A 208 11.82 22.80 1.73
N PHE A 209 10.98 22.50 0.74
CA PHE A 209 10.76 23.38 -0.40
C PHE A 209 9.29 23.37 -0.86
N VAL A 210 8.76 24.52 -1.20
CA VAL A 210 7.46 24.66 -1.83
C VAL A 210 7.50 25.72 -2.93
N ALA A 211 6.93 25.41 -4.10
CA ALA A 211 6.72 26.37 -5.16
C ALA A 211 5.23 26.50 -5.47
N ILE A 212 4.77 27.74 -5.56
CA ILE A 212 3.37 28.08 -5.82
C ILE A 212 3.33 28.99 -7.06
N ASP A 213 2.41 28.72 -7.97
CA ASP A 213 2.12 29.62 -9.08
C ASP A 213 1.45 30.89 -8.55
N PRO A 214 2.06 32.08 -8.68
CA PRO A 214 1.51 33.33 -8.14
C PRO A 214 0.23 33.79 -8.84
N LYS A 215 -0.07 33.27 -10.02
CA LYS A 215 -1.27 33.66 -10.79
C LYS A 215 -2.49 32.85 -10.37
N THR A 216 -2.31 31.56 -10.07
CA THR A 216 -3.40 30.62 -9.79
C THR A 216 -3.48 30.22 -8.32
N GLY A 217 -2.42 30.42 -7.55
CA GLY A 217 -2.28 29.89 -6.17
C GLY A 217 -2.04 28.38 -6.12
N GLY A 218 -1.86 27.72 -7.29
CA GLY A 218 -1.64 26.29 -7.38
C GLY A 218 -0.27 25.87 -6.86
N ILE A 219 -0.21 24.83 -6.05
CA ILE A 219 1.05 24.25 -5.58
C ILE A 219 1.65 23.43 -6.73
N LEU A 220 2.83 23.85 -7.18
CA LEU A 220 3.57 23.19 -8.27
C LEU A 220 4.52 22.12 -7.76
N THR A 221 5.13 22.31 -6.59
CA THR A 221 5.97 21.33 -5.90
C THR A 221 5.79 21.46 -4.39
N MET A 222 5.97 20.33 -3.66
CA MET A 222 6.02 20.33 -2.20
C MET A 222 6.97 19.23 -1.73
N VAL A 223 8.08 19.61 -1.17
CA VAL A 223 9.09 18.76 -0.53
C VAL A 223 9.10 19.10 0.96
N GLY A 224 8.54 18.25 1.79
CA GLY A 224 8.37 18.55 3.22
C GLY A 224 9.54 18.12 4.10
N SER A 225 10.44 17.29 3.56
CA SER A 225 11.69 16.87 4.19
C SER A 225 12.68 16.40 3.10
N ARG A 226 13.95 16.27 3.46
CA ARG A 226 14.96 15.74 2.53
C ARG A 226 14.66 14.31 2.05
N ASP A 227 14.02 13.52 2.88
CA ASP A 227 13.55 12.17 2.55
C ASP A 227 12.36 11.80 3.44
N TYR A 228 11.20 11.61 2.82
CA TYR A 228 9.96 11.24 3.53
C TYR A 228 10.09 9.94 4.33
N PHE A 229 10.93 9.01 3.89
CA PHE A 229 11.08 7.68 4.48
C PHE A 229 12.25 7.57 5.45
N ASP A 230 13.03 8.64 5.63
CA ASP A 230 14.13 8.66 6.60
C ASP A 230 13.60 8.79 8.03
N THR A 231 13.74 7.69 8.79
CA THR A 231 13.30 7.62 10.20
C THR A 231 14.23 8.32 11.18
N LYS A 232 15.42 8.73 10.74
CA LYS A 232 16.41 9.41 11.60
C LYS A 232 16.09 10.88 11.78
N ILE A 233 15.37 11.47 10.83
CA ILE A 233 15.06 12.91 10.79
C ILE A 233 13.56 13.19 10.93
N ASP A 234 12.74 12.20 11.32
CA ASP A 234 11.26 12.28 11.26
C ASP A 234 10.77 12.71 9.87
N GLY A 235 11.22 11.99 8.85
CA GLY A 235 11.04 12.31 7.44
C GLY A 235 9.59 12.53 7.02
N GLN A 236 8.61 11.94 7.73
CA GLN A 236 7.17 12.12 7.45
C GLN A 236 6.63 13.47 7.92
N PHE A 237 7.37 14.18 8.78
CA PHE A 237 6.99 15.50 9.23
C PHE A 237 7.12 16.54 8.11
N ASN A 238 5.99 17.11 7.70
CA ASN A 238 5.98 18.11 6.62
C ASN A 238 6.34 19.49 7.14
N VAL A 239 7.61 19.89 6.96
CA VAL A 239 8.14 21.17 7.42
C VAL A 239 7.47 22.36 6.71
N THR A 240 6.98 22.19 5.46
CA THR A 240 6.34 23.28 4.70
C THR A 240 4.99 23.72 5.28
N THR A 241 4.33 22.87 6.05
CA THR A 241 3.04 23.15 6.69
C THR A 241 3.17 23.35 8.19
N ALA A 242 4.36 23.17 8.76
CA ALA A 242 4.62 23.31 10.18
C ALA A 242 4.56 24.77 10.62
N ARG A 243 3.91 25.03 11.76
CA ARG A 243 3.91 26.38 12.37
C ARG A 243 5.31 26.71 12.89
N ARG A 244 5.81 27.89 12.53
CA ARG A 244 7.08 28.43 13.00
C ARG A 244 6.84 29.69 13.81
N GLN A 245 7.76 29.99 14.75
CA GLN A 245 7.76 31.25 15.45
C GLN A 245 8.14 32.38 14.49
N PRO A 246 7.48 33.54 14.55
CA PRO A 246 7.84 34.70 13.73
C PRO A 246 9.29 35.10 14.00
N GLY A 247 10.02 35.43 12.93
CA GLY A 247 11.43 35.86 13.02
C GLY A 247 12.47 34.72 13.03
N SER A 248 12.04 33.46 12.87
CA SER A 248 12.96 32.33 12.76
C SER A 248 13.41 32.02 11.31
N THR A 249 13.00 32.85 10.36
CA THR A 249 13.37 32.78 8.93
C THR A 249 13.91 34.12 8.49
#